data_111ab6468bcbb4f601de93a594ddef03
#
_entry.id   111ab6468bcbb4f601de93a594ddef03
#
_cell.length_a   1.000
_cell.length_b   1.000
_cell.length_c   1.000
_cell.angle_alpha   90.00
_cell.angle_beta   90.00
_cell.angle_gamma   90.00
#
_symmetry.space_group_name_H-M   'P 1'
#
loop_
_entity.id
_entity.type
_entity.pdbx_description
1 polymer ?
#
loop_
_entity_poly.entity_id
_entity_poly.type
_entity_poly.pdbx_seq_one_letter_code
_entity_poly.pdbx_strand_id
1 'polypeptide(L)'
;MRIFVLMLSCVLLFSGLGCGGVQNERADGYTVTDAEGRTVAFDQKPARVLNYGLWLDDIVLGMLPPERLVGIDHLADDPNSSNIVSIAETIPVKLNQPSAEQVIALHPDVVFLDAGRDAA
;
A
#
# COMPACT_ATOMS: atom_id res chain seq x y z
N MET A 1 -33.41 52.68 21.63
CA MET A 1 -33.94 51.68 20.66
C MET A 1 -33.13 51.65 19.34
N ARG A 2 -32.57 52.76 18.86
CA ARG A 2 -31.75 52.78 17.61
C ARG A 2 -30.35 52.12 17.73
N ILE A 3 -29.75 52.17 18.90
CA ILE A 3 -28.38 51.58 19.16
C ILE A 3 -28.44 50.04 19.25
N PHE A 4 -29.55 49.51 19.74
CA PHE A 4 -29.73 48.04 19.87
C PHE A 4 -29.91 47.34 18.49
N VAL A 5 -30.51 48.01 17.54
CA VAL A 5 -30.69 47.48 16.17
C VAL A 5 -29.37 47.48 15.40
N LEU A 6 -28.48 48.45 15.64
CA LEU A 6 -27.16 48.49 15.01
C LEU A 6 -26.21 47.44 15.57
N MET A 7 -26.29 47.09 16.85
CA MET A 7 -25.49 46.03 17.44
C MET A 7 -25.95 44.65 16.96
N LEU A 8 -27.24 44.43 16.75
CA LEU A 8 -27.77 43.17 16.26
C LEU A 8 -27.41 42.93 14.79
N SER A 9 -27.28 44.00 13.99
CA SER A 9 -26.88 43.90 12.57
C SER A 9 -25.42 43.54 12.39
N CYS A 10 -24.52 43.90 13.32
CA CYS A 10 -23.10 43.53 13.26
C CYS A 10 -22.84 42.07 13.58
N VAL A 11 -23.67 41.44 14.43
CA VAL A 11 -23.50 40.03 14.81
C VAL A 11 -23.91 39.08 13.67
N LEU A 12 -24.82 39.50 12.79
CA LEU A 12 -25.28 38.68 11.65
C LEU A 12 -24.31 38.70 10.46
N LEU A 13 -23.37 39.62 10.41
CA LEU A 13 -22.38 39.71 9.30
C LEU A 13 -21.12 38.87 9.52
N PHE A 14 -20.92 38.31 10.72
CA PHE A 14 -19.74 37.46 11.03
C PHE A 14 -19.98 35.96 10.88
N SER A 15 -21.19 35.55 10.54
CA SER A 15 -21.55 34.12 10.45
C SER A 15 -21.32 33.48 9.06
N GLY A 16 -20.68 34.18 8.15
CA GLY A 16 -20.61 33.82 6.73
C GLY A 16 -19.25 33.35 6.18
N LEU A 17 -18.19 33.28 6.99
CA LEU A 17 -16.89 32.79 6.54
C LEU A 17 -16.57 31.40 7.17
N GLY A 18 -17.48 30.46 6.96
CA GLY A 18 -17.14 29.06 7.01
C GLY A 18 -16.35 28.71 5.76
N CYS A 19 -15.04 28.91 5.75
CA CYS A 19 -14.15 28.25 4.82
C CYS A 19 -14.28 26.74 5.08
N GLY A 20 -15.19 26.10 4.35
CA GLY A 20 -15.13 24.69 4.09
C GLY A 20 -13.85 24.45 3.30
N GLY A 21 -12.75 24.22 4.01
CA GLY A 21 -11.56 23.66 3.40
C GLY A 21 -11.97 22.32 2.82
N VAL A 22 -12.05 22.23 1.50
CA VAL A 22 -11.93 20.98 0.80
C VAL A 22 -10.57 20.45 1.25
N GLN A 23 -10.58 19.53 2.22
CA GLN A 23 -9.42 18.68 2.46
C GLN A 23 -9.30 17.86 1.17
N ASN A 24 -8.49 18.39 0.24
CA ASN A 24 -7.81 17.53 -0.69
C ASN A 24 -7.10 16.52 0.21
N GLU A 25 -7.62 15.29 0.28
CA GLU A 25 -6.80 14.15 0.69
C GLU A 25 -5.65 14.13 -0.31
N ARG A 26 -4.60 14.87 0.02
CA ARG A 26 -3.31 14.65 -0.59
C ARG A 26 -3.04 13.19 -0.29
N ALA A 27 -2.95 12.39 -1.33
CA ALA A 27 -2.37 11.07 -1.22
C ALA A 27 -1.13 11.25 -0.34
N ASP A 28 -1.19 10.70 0.90
CA ASP A 28 -0.13 10.89 1.88
C ASP A 28 1.07 10.11 1.37
N GLY A 29 1.83 10.73 0.47
CA GLY A 29 3.11 10.23 0.03
C GLY A 29 4.02 10.06 1.25
N TYR A 30 4.82 9.02 1.27
CA TYR A 30 5.79 8.76 2.31
C TYR A 30 7.13 8.37 1.71
N THR A 31 8.16 8.43 2.53
CA THR A 31 9.51 8.03 2.13
C THR A 31 9.97 6.86 3.00
N VAL A 32 10.68 5.93 2.38
CA VAL A 32 11.36 4.82 3.06
C VAL A 32 12.84 4.97 2.82
N THR A 33 13.62 4.92 3.89
CA THR A 33 15.08 4.96 3.82
C THR A 33 15.62 3.57 4.19
N ASP A 34 16.47 3.03 3.32
CA ASP A 34 17.10 1.72 3.55
C ASP A 34 18.30 1.80 4.51
N ALA A 35 18.90 0.66 4.81
CA ALA A 35 20.03 0.56 5.72
C ALA A 35 21.31 1.27 5.20
N GLU A 36 21.39 1.53 3.89
CA GLU A 36 22.49 2.25 3.25
C GLU A 36 22.22 3.75 3.12
N GLY A 37 21.08 4.22 3.64
CA GLY A 37 20.70 5.63 3.60
C GLY A 37 20.06 6.09 2.28
N ARG A 38 19.71 5.18 1.38
CA ARG A 38 19.00 5.52 0.15
C ARG A 38 17.52 5.70 0.46
N THR A 39 16.93 6.76 -0.06
CA THR A 39 15.54 7.11 0.18
C THR A 39 14.70 6.93 -1.07
N VAL A 40 13.60 6.21 -0.95
CA VAL A 40 12.58 6.03 -2.00
C VAL A 40 11.31 6.73 -1.56
N ALA A 41 10.76 7.56 -2.43
CA ALA A 41 9.49 8.24 -2.22
C ALA A 41 8.34 7.45 -2.89
N PHE A 42 7.24 7.34 -2.17
CA PHE A 42 5.99 6.76 -2.67
C PHE A 42 4.91 7.84 -2.63
N ASP A 43 4.22 8.05 -3.73
CA ASP A 43 3.10 8.99 -3.81
C ASP A 43 1.87 8.49 -3.04
N GLN A 44 1.74 7.17 -2.90
CA GLN A 44 0.66 6.49 -2.18
C GLN A 44 1.14 5.14 -1.64
N LYS A 45 0.38 4.56 -0.73
CA LYS A 45 0.66 3.21 -0.24
C LYS A 45 0.53 2.20 -1.39
N PRO A 46 1.52 1.32 -1.62
CA PRO A 46 1.45 0.28 -2.62
C PRO A 46 0.20 -0.57 -2.43
N ALA A 47 -0.63 -0.68 -3.45
CA ALA A 47 -1.84 -1.50 -3.42
C ALA A 47 -1.61 -2.89 -4.01
N ARG A 48 -0.66 -3.01 -4.94
CA ARG A 48 -0.35 -4.22 -5.67
C ARG A 48 1.05 -4.70 -5.30
N VAL A 49 1.09 -5.72 -4.47
CA VAL A 49 2.35 -6.26 -3.93
C VAL A 49 2.64 -7.60 -4.61
N LEU A 50 3.82 -7.74 -5.17
CA LEU A 50 4.33 -9.02 -5.60
C LEU A 50 5.39 -9.48 -4.59
N ASN A 51 5.27 -10.71 -4.13
CA ASN A 51 6.27 -11.31 -3.27
C ASN A 51 6.84 -12.58 -3.94
N TYR A 52 8.17 -12.67 -3.97
CA TYR A 52 8.86 -13.84 -4.51
C TYR A 52 9.96 -14.30 -3.58
N GLY A 53 9.56 -15.18 -2.69
CA GLY A 53 10.41 -15.80 -1.68
C GLY A 53 9.55 -16.43 -0.60
N LEU A 54 9.60 -17.73 -0.43
CA LEU A 54 8.74 -18.49 0.47
C LEU A 54 8.76 -17.95 1.92
N TRP A 55 9.93 -17.58 2.42
CA TRP A 55 10.06 -17.00 3.77
C TRP A 55 9.41 -15.64 3.92
N LEU A 56 9.40 -14.88 2.83
CA LEU A 56 8.77 -13.56 2.80
C LEU A 56 7.24 -13.69 2.71
N ASP A 57 6.72 -14.75 2.08
CA ASP A 57 5.28 -14.98 1.97
C ASP A 57 4.62 -15.11 3.36
N ASP A 58 5.23 -15.85 4.28
CA ASP A 58 4.74 -15.98 5.66
C ASP A 58 4.70 -14.62 6.38
N ILE A 59 5.73 -13.80 6.18
CA ILE A 59 5.83 -12.48 6.82
C ILE A 59 4.83 -11.51 6.19
N VAL A 60 4.81 -11.44 4.87
CA VAL A 60 3.99 -10.48 4.13
C VAL A 60 2.50 -10.76 4.33
N LEU A 61 2.08 -12.03 4.31
CA LEU A 61 0.70 -12.43 4.58
C LEU A 61 0.30 -12.28 6.06
N GLY A 62 1.27 -12.22 6.96
CA GLY A 62 1.04 -11.82 8.35
C GLY A 62 0.79 -10.30 8.52
N MET A 63 1.19 -9.49 7.54
CA MET A 63 1.12 -8.02 7.59
C MET A 63 0.10 -7.40 6.65
N LEU A 64 -0.18 -8.05 5.52
CA LEU A 64 -1.05 -7.53 4.47
C LEU A 64 -2.20 -8.49 4.17
N PRO A 65 -3.38 -7.97 3.84
CA PRO A 65 -4.48 -8.79 3.38
C PRO A 65 -4.14 -9.42 2.01
N PRO A 66 -4.55 -10.68 1.76
CA PRO A 66 -4.19 -11.44 0.56
C PRO A 66 -4.60 -10.75 -0.77
N GLU A 67 -5.65 -9.94 -0.73
CA GLU A 67 -6.16 -9.22 -1.91
C GLU A 67 -5.16 -8.19 -2.47
N ARG A 68 -4.16 -7.80 -1.67
CA ARG A 68 -3.08 -6.92 -2.12
C ARG A 68 -1.96 -7.67 -2.83
N LEU A 69 -1.91 -8.99 -2.72
CA LEU A 69 -0.87 -9.80 -3.34
C LEU A 69 -1.27 -10.17 -4.76
N VAL A 70 -0.50 -9.70 -5.74
CA VAL A 70 -0.69 -10.01 -7.15
C VAL A 70 0.07 -11.26 -7.59
N GLY A 71 0.97 -11.75 -6.77
CA GLY A 71 1.72 -12.99 -6.99
C GLY A 71 2.57 -13.34 -5.77
N ILE A 72 2.75 -14.64 -5.53
CA ILE A 72 3.55 -15.22 -4.45
C ILE A 72 4.40 -16.38 -4.96
N ASP A 73 5.30 -16.88 -4.12
CA ASP A 73 6.11 -18.05 -4.45
C ASP A 73 5.22 -19.30 -4.68
N HIS A 74 5.60 -20.14 -5.63
CA HIS A 74 4.84 -21.34 -5.97
C HIS A 74 4.82 -22.40 -4.86
N LEU A 75 5.77 -22.35 -3.93
CA LEU A 75 5.81 -23.24 -2.77
C LEU A 75 4.90 -22.77 -1.63
N ALA A 76 4.32 -21.61 -1.72
CA ALA A 76 3.46 -21.07 -0.66
C ALA A 76 2.18 -21.90 -0.43
N ASP A 77 1.69 -22.62 -1.44
CA ASP A 77 0.54 -23.53 -1.33
C ASP A 77 0.92 -25.03 -1.22
N ASP A 78 2.21 -25.33 -1.10
CA ASP A 78 2.67 -26.69 -0.83
C ASP A 78 2.65 -26.97 0.68
N PRO A 79 1.86 -27.96 1.18
CA PRO A 79 1.75 -28.25 2.60
C PRO A 79 3.02 -28.83 3.22
N ASN A 80 4.00 -29.27 2.42
CA ASN A 80 5.29 -29.72 2.92
C ASN A 80 6.30 -28.57 3.09
N SER A 81 6.01 -27.43 2.50
CA SER A 81 6.94 -26.29 2.42
C SER A 81 6.43 -25.04 3.14
N SER A 82 5.12 -24.92 3.33
CA SER A 82 4.48 -23.69 3.78
C SER A 82 3.49 -23.91 4.93
N ASN A 83 3.40 -22.93 5.82
CA ASN A 83 2.43 -22.88 6.91
C ASN A 83 1.17 -22.06 6.57
N ILE A 84 1.13 -21.42 5.39
CA ILE A 84 0.08 -20.48 4.97
C ILE A 84 -0.76 -21.00 3.79
N VAL A 85 -0.75 -22.31 3.56
CA VAL A 85 -1.38 -22.97 2.40
C VAL A 85 -2.79 -22.45 2.13
N SER A 86 -3.65 -22.44 3.17
CA SER A 86 -5.07 -22.03 3.00
C SER A 86 -5.25 -20.58 2.55
N ILE A 87 -4.35 -19.69 2.94
CA ILE A 87 -4.36 -18.30 2.51
C ILE A 87 -3.73 -18.20 1.11
N ALA A 88 -2.62 -18.89 0.90
CA ALA A 88 -1.91 -18.90 -0.36
C ALA A 88 -2.80 -19.37 -1.52
N GLU A 89 -3.67 -20.38 -1.31
CA GLU A 89 -4.63 -20.86 -2.31
C GLU A 89 -5.56 -19.77 -2.84
N THR A 90 -5.83 -18.72 -2.06
CA THR A 90 -6.67 -17.60 -2.48
C THR A 90 -5.98 -16.64 -3.47
N ILE A 91 -4.65 -16.71 -3.57
CA ILE A 91 -3.86 -15.84 -4.44
C ILE A 91 -3.64 -16.55 -5.78
N PRO A 92 -4.16 -16.02 -6.89
CA PRO A 92 -4.26 -16.79 -8.13
C PRO A 92 -2.92 -17.03 -8.83
N VAL A 93 -1.92 -16.16 -8.63
CA VAL A 93 -0.64 -16.26 -9.34
C VAL A 93 0.43 -16.82 -8.42
N LYS A 94 0.98 -17.97 -8.82
CA LYS A 94 2.11 -18.65 -8.20
C LYS A 94 3.32 -18.52 -9.12
N LEU A 95 4.41 -18.04 -8.56
CA LEU A 95 5.64 -17.73 -9.31
C LEU A 95 6.70 -18.82 -9.06
N ASN A 96 7.23 -19.35 -10.14
CA ASN A 96 8.37 -20.25 -10.10
C ASN A 96 9.43 -19.73 -11.08
N GLN A 97 10.50 -19.12 -10.55
CA GLN A 97 11.56 -18.48 -11.32
C GLN A 97 11.02 -17.53 -12.41
N PRO A 98 10.23 -16.51 -12.02
CA PRO A 98 9.57 -15.65 -12.99
C PRO A 98 10.59 -14.83 -13.78
N SER A 99 10.33 -14.67 -15.08
CA SER A 99 11.07 -13.69 -15.88
C SER A 99 10.65 -12.26 -15.54
N ALA A 100 11.48 -11.28 -15.91
CA ALA A 100 11.16 -9.88 -15.71
C ALA A 100 9.82 -9.49 -16.40
N GLU A 101 9.54 -10.04 -17.58
CA GLU A 101 8.30 -9.81 -18.31
C GLU A 101 7.07 -10.33 -17.56
N GLN A 102 7.20 -11.50 -16.92
CA GLN A 102 6.12 -12.06 -16.09
C GLN A 102 5.84 -11.16 -14.88
N VAL A 103 6.88 -10.65 -14.23
CA VAL A 103 6.76 -9.71 -13.12
C VAL A 103 6.08 -8.42 -13.57
N ILE A 104 6.54 -7.82 -14.67
CA ILE A 104 6.01 -6.58 -15.22
C ILE A 104 4.54 -6.74 -15.63
N ALA A 105 4.16 -7.87 -16.20
CA ALA A 105 2.80 -8.15 -16.64
C ALA A 105 1.77 -8.17 -15.48
N LEU A 106 2.23 -8.37 -14.25
CA LEU A 106 1.39 -8.31 -13.05
C LEU A 106 1.17 -6.88 -12.55
N HIS A 107 1.85 -5.88 -13.12
CA HIS A 107 1.76 -4.47 -12.74
C HIS A 107 1.86 -4.25 -11.22
N PRO A 108 2.90 -4.74 -10.54
CA PRO A 108 3.07 -4.49 -9.11
C PRO A 108 3.53 -3.06 -8.85
N ASP A 109 3.08 -2.49 -7.74
CA ASP A 109 3.60 -1.21 -7.21
C ASP A 109 4.90 -1.41 -6.42
N VAL A 110 5.05 -2.59 -5.82
CA VAL A 110 6.25 -3.00 -5.09
C VAL A 110 6.49 -4.50 -5.25
N VAL A 111 7.75 -4.86 -5.34
CA VAL A 111 8.21 -6.24 -5.43
C VAL A 111 9.13 -6.53 -4.25
N PHE A 112 8.82 -7.56 -3.48
CA PHE A 112 9.72 -8.12 -2.48
C PHE A 112 10.42 -9.34 -3.07
N LEU A 113 11.75 -9.34 -2.96
CA LEU A 113 12.60 -10.43 -3.43
C LEU A 113 13.46 -10.92 -2.26
N ASP A 114 13.63 -12.23 -2.17
CA ASP A 114 14.63 -12.81 -1.29
C ASP A 114 16.03 -12.55 -1.88
N ALA A 115 16.90 -11.92 -1.09
CA ALA A 115 18.27 -11.59 -1.49
C ALA A 115 19.15 -12.82 -1.79
N GLY A 116 18.73 -14.02 -1.38
CA GLY A 116 19.39 -15.27 -1.69
C GLY A 116 19.06 -15.82 -3.09
N ARG A 117 18.10 -15.22 -3.80
CA ARG A 117 17.75 -15.55 -5.18
C ARG A 117 18.37 -14.50 -6.08
N ASP A 118 19.56 -14.77 -6.59
CA ASP A 118 20.19 -13.95 -7.59
C ASP A 118 19.21 -13.76 -8.76
N ALA A 119 18.95 -12.51 -9.10
CA ALA A 119 18.29 -12.17 -10.34
C ALA A 119 19.22 -12.59 -11.47
N ALA A 120 18.98 -13.78 -12.02
CA ALA A 120 19.69 -14.29 -13.19
C ALA A 120 19.20 -13.57 -14.45
#